data_1605a14e97547429f7ea01f3db582c02
#
_entry.id   1605a14e97547429f7ea01f3db582c02
#
_cell.length_a   1.000
_cell.length_b   1.000
_cell.length_c   1.000
_cell.angle_alpha   90.00
_cell.angle_beta   90.00
_cell.angle_gamma   90.00
#
_symmetry.space_group_name_H-M   'P 1'
#
loop_
_entity.id
_entity.type
_entity.pdbx_description
1 polymer ?
#
loop_
_entity_poly.entity_id
_entity_poly.type
_entity_poly.pdbx_seq_one_letter_code
_entity_poly.pdbx_strand_id
1 'polypeptide(L)'
;QFIVDLVKNKHINADTDYSIAEAAFNKGETAMTINGPWAWSNIDKSKINYGVTLLPTFHGQPSKPFVGVLTAGINAASPNKELATEFLENYLITDQGLAEVNKDKPLGAVALKSFQEQLAKDPRIAATMDNATNGEIMPNIPQMAAFWYATRSAVLNAITGRQTVEAALNDAATRITK
;
A
#
# COMPACT_ATOMS: atom_id res chain seq x y z
N GLN A 1 5.07 16.57 13.16
CA GLN A 1 6.01 17.68 12.97
C GLN A 1 6.98 17.40 11.81
N PHE A 2 7.63 16.25 11.73
CA PHE A 2 8.62 15.91 10.69
C PHE A 2 8.14 16.22 9.26
N ILE A 3 6.92 15.77 8.88
CA ILE A 3 6.37 16.05 7.54
C ILE A 3 6.14 17.54 7.31
N VAL A 4 5.69 18.27 8.34
CA VAL A 4 5.54 19.73 8.27
C VAL A 4 6.88 20.41 8.00
N ASP A 5 7.94 19.95 8.65
CA ASP A 5 9.28 20.49 8.45
C ASP A 5 9.83 20.18 7.05
N LEU A 6 9.55 18.99 6.50
CA LEU A 6 9.89 18.67 5.11
C LEU A 6 9.21 19.63 4.11
N VAL A 7 7.93 19.96 4.32
CA VAL A 7 7.23 20.94 3.46
C VAL A 7 7.79 22.35 3.64
N LYS A 8 7.98 22.79 4.88
CA LYS A 8 8.55 24.13 5.18
C LYS A 8 9.93 24.32 4.57
N ASN A 9 10.76 23.29 4.62
CA ASN A 9 12.11 23.30 4.06
C ASN A 9 12.14 23.00 2.55
N LYS A 10 10.98 22.89 1.91
CA LYS A 10 10.84 22.64 0.46
C LYS A 10 11.47 21.32 -0.02
N HIS A 11 11.57 20.33 0.86
CA HIS A 11 12.00 18.98 0.49
C HIS A 11 10.88 18.18 -0.18
N ILE A 12 9.62 18.47 0.17
CA ILE A 12 8.42 17.92 -0.47
C ILE A 12 7.40 19.04 -0.69
N ASN A 13 6.51 18.84 -1.67
CA ASN A 13 5.44 19.78 -1.96
C ASN A 13 4.15 19.33 -1.27
N ALA A 14 3.46 20.25 -0.60
CA ALA A 14 2.18 19.98 0.07
C ALA A 14 1.06 19.53 -0.86
N ASP A 15 1.11 19.92 -2.15
CA ASP A 15 0.11 19.60 -3.17
C ASP A 15 0.36 18.23 -3.85
N THR A 16 1.44 17.52 -3.47
CA THR A 16 1.76 16.22 -4.04
C THR A 16 0.71 15.19 -3.65
N ASP A 17 0.04 14.64 -4.65
CA ASP A 17 -0.85 13.48 -4.53
C ASP A 17 -0.20 12.20 -5.09
N TYR A 18 -0.95 11.11 -5.10
CA TYR A 18 -0.48 9.81 -5.61
C TYR A 18 -0.02 9.91 -7.07
N SER A 19 -0.82 10.54 -7.93
CA SER A 19 -0.56 10.62 -9.36
C SER A 19 0.67 11.48 -9.67
N ILE A 20 0.84 12.59 -8.95
CA ILE A 20 2.01 13.47 -9.07
C ILE A 20 3.27 12.72 -8.63
N ALA A 21 3.21 12.03 -7.49
CA ALA A 21 4.35 11.26 -6.98
C ALA A 21 4.74 10.09 -7.91
N GLU A 22 3.76 9.35 -8.43
CA GLU A 22 3.99 8.27 -9.38
C GLU A 22 4.61 8.79 -10.68
N ALA A 23 4.08 9.89 -11.22
CA ALA A 23 4.59 10.49 -12.44
C ALA A 23 6.02 11.01 -12.28
N ALA A 24 6.33 11.65 -11.17
CA ALA A 24 7.68 12.15 -10.88
C ALA A 24 8.70 11.01 -10.76
N PHE A 25 8.35 9.90 -10.09
CA PHE A 25 9.22 8.74 -10.00
C PHE A 25 9.42 8.09 -11.38
N ASN A 26 8.34 7.89 -12.13
CA ASN A 26 8.40 7.26 -13.45
C ASN A 26 9.16 8.07 -14.50
N LYS A 27 9.30 9.38 -14.29
CA LYS A 27 10.15 10.27 -15.11
C LYS A 27 11.59 10.37 -14.61
N GLY A 28 11.92 9.79 -13.47
CA GLY A 28 13.24 9.92 -12.85
C GLY A 28 13.48 11.30 -12.21
N GLU A 29 12.42 12.06 -11.94
CA GLU A 29 12.49 13.38 -11.30
C GLU A 29 12.63 13.29 -9.78
N THR A 30 12.35 12.12 -9.20
CA THR A 30 12.56 11.83 -7.78
C THR A 30 13.27 10.48 -7.60
N ALA A 31 14.19 10.43 -6.62
CA ALA A 31 15.02 9.25 -6.38
C ALA A 31 14.30 8.13 -5.63
N MET A 32 13.28 8.44 -4.86
CA MET A 32 12.56 7.48 -4.00
C MET A 32 11.07 7.77 -4.01
N THR A 33 10.29 6.69 -3.90
CA THR A 33 8.85 6.76 -3.66
C THR A 33 8.42 5.63 -2.72
N ILE A 34 7.36 5.84 -1.96
CA ILE A 34 6.71 4.79 -1.17
C ILE A 34 5.47 4.37 -1.94
N ASN A 35 5.42 3.10 -2.35
CA ASN A 35 4.34 2.57 -3.16
C ASN A 35 4.21 1.05 -2.92
N GLY A 36 3.34 0.39 -3.67
CA GLY A 36 3.13 -1.05 -3.60
C GLY A 36 3.28 -1.75 -4.95
N PRO A 37 3.13 -3.07 -4.98
CA PRO A 37 3.30 -3.89 -6.20
C PRO A 37 2.39 -3.47 -7.37
N TRP A 38 1.25 -2.87 -7.10
CA TRP A 38 0.34 -2.34 -8.12
C TRP A 38 0.96 -1.29 -9.02
N ALA A 39 2.01 -0.58 -8.56
CA ALA A 39 2.71 0.44 -9.34
C ALA A 39 3.74 -0.14 -10.30
N TRP A 40 4.20 -1.37 -10.12
CA TRP A 40 5.33 -1.94 -10.87
C TRP A 40 5.08 -1.96 -12.38
N SER A 41 3.87 -2.28 -12.84
CA SER A 41 3.57 -2.28 -14.27
C SER A 41 3.84 -0.91 -14.94
N ASN A 42 3.50 0.19 -14.26
CA ASN A 42 3.74 1.54 -14.78
C ASN A 42 5.23 1.91 -14.70
N ILE A 43 5.89 1.53 -13.62
CA ILE A 43 7.32 1.77 -13.44
C ILE A 43 8.12 1.00 -14.51
N ASP A 44 7.80 -0.28 -14.74
CA ASP A 44 8.47 -1.12 -15.76
C ASP A 44 8.29 -0.52 -17.16
N LYS A 45 7.10 0.01 -17.50
CA LYS A 45 6.84 0.70 -18.77
C LYS A 45 7.67 1.97 -18.94
N SER A 46 8.02 2.65 -17.87
CA SER A 46 8.85 3.86 -17.89
C SER A 46 10.33 3.58 -18.18
N LYS A 47 10.76 2.32 -18.06
CA LYS A 47 12.12 1.83 -18.29
C LYS A 47 13.18 2.45 -17.37
N ILE A 48 12.79 3.02 -16.25
CA ILE A 48 13.75 3.42 -15.21
C ILE A 48 14.32 2.18 -14.52
N ASN A 49 15.57 2.27 -14.12
CA ASN A 49 16.21 1.24 -13.29
C ASN A 49 15.86 1.52 -11.82
N TYR A 50 15.14 0.61 -11.18
CA TYR A 50 14.69 0.75 -9.79
C TYR A 50 14.84 -0.54 -9.00
N GLY A 51 14.82 -0.44 -7.69
CA GLY A 51 14.75 -1.55 -6.76
C GLY A 51 13.66 -1.34 -5.74
N VAL A 52 13.33 -2.39 -5.00
CA VAL A 52 12.39 -2.36 -3.88
C VAL A 52 13.16 -2.77 -2.63
N THR A 53 12.94 -2.06 -1.53
CA THR A 53 13.60 -2.31 -0.26
C THR A 53 12.65 -2.11 0.92
N LEU A 54 13.14 -2.43 2.11
CA LEU A 54 12.43 -2.13 3.35
C LEU A 54 12.24 -0.63 3.53
N LEU A 55 11.13 -0.25 4.15
CA LEU A 55 10.93 1.13 4.60
C LEU A 55 12.05 1.53 5.56
N PRO A 56 12.54 2.77 5.47
CA PRO A 56 13.59 3.24 6.36
C PRO A 56 13.11 3.32 7.81
N THR A 57 14.03 3.22 8.74
CA THR A 57 13.74 3.50 10.14
C THR A 57 13.47 4.98 10.37
N PHE A 58 12.64 5.29 11.37
CA PHE A 58 12.39 6.65 11.82
C PHE A 58 12.82 6.78 13.29
N HIS A 59 13.77 7.68 13.58
CA HIS A 59 14.40 7.82 14.90
C HIS A 59 14.88 6.49 15.49
N GLY A 60 15.50 5.64 14.67
CA GLY A 60 15.99 4.32 15.09
C GLY A 60 14.91 3.25 15.27
N GLN A 61 13.63 3.59 15.07
CA GLN A 61 12.53 2.64 15.15
C GLN A 61 12.17 2.13 13.74
N PRO A 62 11.91 0.83 13.56
CA PRO A 62 11.49 0.30 12.28
C PRO A 62 10.12 0.84 11.88
N SER A 63 9.97 1.18 10.60
CA SER A 63 8.66 1.52 10.04
C SER A 63 7.82 0.26 9.91
N LYS A 64 6.54 0.36 10.28
CA LYS A 64 5.57 -0.73 10.20
C LYS A 64 4.45 -0.36 9.23
N PRO A 65 4.52 -0.79 7.95
CA PRO A 65 3.45 -0.54 7.02
C PRO A 65 2.20 -1.32 7.40
N PHE A 66 1.02 -0.79 7.10
CA PHE A 66 -0.19 -1.58 7.17
C PHE A 66 -0.17 -2.67 6.11
N VAL A 67 -0.50 -3.89 6.54
CA VAL A 67 -0.65 -5.06 5.66
C VAL A 67 -2.13 -5.25 5.38
N GLY A 68 -2.53 -5.08 4.12
CA GLY A 68 -3.85 -5.40 3.61
C GLY A 68 -3.82 -6.69 2.79
N VAL A 69 -4.83 -7.51 2.92
CA VAL A 69 -4.98 -8.74 2.13
C VAL A 69 -6.20 -8.59 1.22
N LEU A 70 -5.97 -8.69 -0.09
CA LEU A 70 -7.05 -8.78 -1.06
C LEU A 70 -7.66 -10.18 -0.98
N THR A 71 -8.97 -10.23 -0.86
CA THR A 71 -9.73 -11.47 -0.76
C THR A 71 -10.83 -11.53 -1.80
N ALA A 72 -11.19 -12.73 -2.22
CA ALA A 72 -12.39 -12.99 -3.00
C ALA A 72 -13.51 -13.45 -2.05
N GLY A 73 -14.68 -12.81 -2.15
CA GLY A 73 -15.87 -13.20 -1.40
C GLY A 73 -16.98 -13.60 -2.33
N ILE A 74 -17.77 -14.61 -1.94
CA ILE A 74 -18.95 -15.05 -2.69
C ILE A 74 -20.18 -14.39 -2.08
N ASN A 75 -20.94 -13.65 -2.90
CA ASN A 75 -22.19 -13.02 -2.45
C ASN A 75 -23.18 -14.09 -1.93
N ALA A 76 -23.63 -13.94 -0.68
CA ALA A 76 -24.56 -14.85 -0.06
C ALA A 76 -25.90 -15.02 -0.80
N ALA A 77 -26.32 -14.00 -1.57
CA ALA A 77 -27.52 -14.02 -2.39
C ALA A 77 -27.29 -14.58 -3.81
N SER A 78 -26.05 -14.94 -4.19
CA SER A 78 -25.76 -15.45 -5.52
C SER A 78 -26.45 -16.81 -5.74
N PRO A 79 -27.11 -17.04 -6.89
CA PRO A 79 -27.64 -18.34 -7.26
C PRO A 79 -26.53 -19.32 -7.73
N ASN A 80 -25.30 -18.81 -8.00
CA ASN A 80 -24.20 -19.58 -8.57
C ASN A 80 -23.05 -19.79 -7.56
N LYS A 81 -23.35 -19.95 -6.28
CA LYS A 81 -22.32 -20.07 -5.22
C LYS A 81 -21.40 -21.28 -5.43
N GLU A 82 -21.96 -22.42 -5.78
CA GLU A 82 -21.18 -23.65 -6.03
C GLU A 82 -20.18 -23.45 -7.17
N LEU A 83 -20.63 -22.87 -8.29
CA LEU A 83 -19.75 -22.57 -9.42
C LEU A 83 -18.67 -21.54 -9.07
N ALA A 84 -19.02 -20.53 -8.29
CA ALA A 84 -18.06 -19.53 -7.82
C ALA A 84 -17.02 -20.15 -6.87
N THR A 85 -17.42 -21.03 -5.98
CA THR A 85 -16.52 -21.78 -5.10
C THR A 85 -15.58 -22.66 -5.92
N GLU A 86 -16.11 -23.44 -6.84
CA GLU A 86 -15.33 -24.28 -7.76
C GLU A 86 -14.28 -23.46 -8.51
N PHE A 87 -14.68 -22.31 -9.07
CA PHE A 87 -13.75 -21.43 -9.78
C PHE A 87 -12.66 -20.90 -8.87
N LEU A 88 -12.99 -20.43 -7.67
CA LEU A 88 -12.01 -19.87 -6.75
C LEU A 88 -11.01 -20.91 -6.26
N GLU A 89 -11.49 -22.08 -5.84
CA GLU A 89 -10.66 -23.09 -5.19
C GLU A 89 -9.85 -23.92 -6.18
N ASN A 90 -10.44 -24.27 -7.33
CA ASN A 90 -9.82 -25.21 -8.25
C ASN A 90 -9.22 -24.58 -9.51
N TYR A 91 -9.47 -23.29 -9.76
CA TYR A 91 -8.91 -22.59 -10.92
C TYR A 91 -8.13 -21.32 -10.54
N LEU A 92 -8.72 -20.42 -9.75
CA LEU A 92 -8.06 -19.14 -9.47
C LEU A 92 -6.95 -19.27 -8.44
N ILE A 93 -7.23 -19.88 -7.27
CA ILE A 93 -6.28 -19.99 -6.16
C ILE A 93 -5.46 -21.29 -6.31
N THR A 94 -4.84 -21.42 -7.45
CA THR A 94 -3.89 -22.48 -7.79
C THR A 94 -2.60 -21.84 -8.31
N ASP A 95 -1.50 -22.58 -8.32
CA ASP A 95 -0.24 -22.10 -8.88
C ASP A 95 -0.41 -21.63 -10.34
N GLN A 96 -1.17 -22.40 -11.14
CA GLN A 96 -1.45 -22.06 -12.53
C GLN A 96 -2.36 -20.83 -12.66
N GLY A 97 -3.46 -20.76 -11.91
CA GLY A 97 -4.39 -19.63 -11.96
C GLY A 97 -3.72 -18.32 -11.54
N LEU A 98 -2.98 -18.35 -10.43
CA LEU A 98 -2.23 -17.17 -9.98
C LEU A 98 -1.11 -16.80 -10.95
N ALA A 99 -0.45 -17.76 -11.59
CA ALA A 99 0.55 -17.49 -12.62
C ALA A 99 -0.06 -16.77 -13.84
N GLU A 100 -1.26 -17.16 -14.28
CA GLU A 100 -1.96 -16.46 -15.37
C GLU A 100 -2.34 -15.03 -14.99
N VAL A 101 -2.88 -14.80 -13.79
CA VAL A 101 -3.15 -13.44 -13.31
C VAL A 101 -1.87 -12.61 -13.20
N ASN A 102 -0.79 -13.20 -12.69
CA ASN A 102 0.49 -12.51 -12.51
C ASN A 102 1.15 -12.08 -13.83
N LYS A 103 0.86 -12.76 -14.95
CA LYS A 103 1.33 -12.35 -16.28
C LYS A 103 0.70 -11.03 -16.73
N ASP A 104 -0.58 -10.80 -16.40
CA ASP A 104 -1.28 -9.57 -16.76
C ASP A 104 -1.01 -8.45 -15.76
N LYS A 105 -1.08 -8.77 -14.49
CA LYS A 105 -0.84 -7.84 -13.38
C LYS A 105 0.06 -8.45 -12.31
N PRO A 106 1.21 -7.84 -12.01
CA PRO A 106 2.06 -8.29 -10.92
C PRO A 106 1.28 -8.36 -9.62
N LEU A 107 1.17 -9.56 -9.04
CA LEU A 107 0.43 -9.79 -7.80
C LEU A 107 1.18 -9.29 -6.56
N GLY A 108 2.50 -9.16 -6.64
CA GLY A 108 3.31 -8.93 -5.45
C GLY A 108 3.37 -10.17 -4.57
N ALA A 109 3.15 -10.01 -3.26
CA ALA A 109 3.05 -11.14 -2.34
C ALA A 109 1.67 -11.80 -2.43
N VAL A 110 1.64 -13.14 -2.38
CA VAL A 110 0.39 -13.92 -2.45
C VAL A 110 0.23 -14.81 -1.22
N ALA A 111 -1.03 -15.16 -0.89
CA ALA A 111 -1.35 -16.00 0.25
C ALA A 111 -1.08 -17.49 -0.01
N LEU A 112 -1.11 -17.95 -1.26
CA LEU A 112 -0.82 -19.34 -1.61
C LEU A 112 0.68 -19.62 -1.46
N LYS A 113 1.06 -20.41 -0.46
CA LYS A 113 2.45 -20.64 -0.06
C LYS A 113 3.32 -21.20 -1.19
N SER A 114 2.81 -22.20 -1.93
CA SER A 114 3.53 -22.82 -3.05
C SER A 114 3.90 -21.81 -4.14
N PHE A 115 2.98 -20.92 -4.47
CA PHE A 115 3.24 -19.88 -5.47
C PHE A 115 4.08 -18.73 -4.92
N GLN A 116 3.89 -18.37 -3.64
CA GLN A 116 4.72 -17.38 -2.97
C GLN A 116 6.21 -17.77 -2.96
N GLU A 117 6.52 -19.04 -2.72
CA GLU A 117 7.89 -19.57 -2.77
C GLU A 117 8.52 -19.44 -4.17
N GLN A 118 7.72 -19.58 -5.21
CA GLN A 118 8.19 -19.37 -6.59
C GLN A 118 8.45 -17.88 -6.86
N LEU A 119 7.55 -17.01 -6.41
CA LEU A 119 7.66 -15.56 -6.58
C LEU A 119 8.80 -14.94 -5.76
N ALA A 120 9.13 -15.51 -4.61
CA ALA A 120 10.19 -15.00 -3.72
C ALA A 120 11.59 -14.95 -4.37
N LYS A 121 11.76 -15.54 -5.55
CA LYS A 121 12.99 -15.40 -6.37
C LYS A 121 13.14 -14.00 -6.96
N ASP A 122 12.05 -13.24 -7.13
CA ASP A 122 12.09 -11.83 -7.49
C ASP A 122 12.45 -10.99 -6.25
N PRO A 123 13.56 -10.24 -6.25
CA PRO A 123 13.99 -9.46 -5.09
C PRO A 123 12.97 -8.39 -4.68
N ARG A 124 12.14 -7.90 -5.61
CA ARG A 124 11.07 -6.94 -5.32
C ARG A 124 9.98 -7.60 -4.46
N ILE A 125 9.64 -8.84 -4.78
CA ILE A 125 8.64 -9.62 -4.02
C ILE A 125 9.22 -10.04 -2.67
N ALA A 126 10.48 -10.43 -2.60
CA ALA A 126 11.15 -10.72 -1.34
C ALA A 126 11.09 -9.49 -0.40
N ALA A 127 11.49 -8.30 -0.88
CA ALA A 127 11.42 -7.07 -0.11
C ALA A 127 9.98 -6.71 0.30
N THR A 128 8.98 -7.00 -0.54
CA THR A 128 7.56 -6.79 -0.20
C THR A 128 7.11 -7.71 0.94
N MET A 129 7.53 -8.98 0.93
CA MET A 129 7.26 -9.92 2.01
C MET A 129 7.94 -9.52 3.31
N ASP A 130 9.18 -9.04 3.24
CA ASP A 130 9.91 -8.54 4.41
C ASP A 130 9.21 -7.33 5.04
N ASN A 131 8.73 -6.39 4.21
CA ASN A 131 7.91 -5.27 4.67
C ASN A 131 6.60 -5.75 5.32
N ALA A 132 5.92 -6.73 4.74
CA ALA A 132 4.68 -7.29 5.28
C ALA A 132 4.91 -8.03 6.61
N THR A 133 6.00 -8.81 6.71
CA THR A 133 6.36 -9.54 7.93
C THR A 133 6.68 -8.60 9.09
N ASN A 134 7.32 -7.46 8.80
CA ASN A 134 7.64 -6.43 9.78
C ASN A 134 6.50 -5.41 9.97
N GLY A 135 5.44 -5.50 9.17
CA GLY A 135 4.31 -4.60 9.19
C GLY A 135 3.30 -4.88 10.31
N GLU A 136 2.18 -4.18 10.23
CA GLU A 136 1.06 -4.33 11.15
C GLU A 136 -0.19 -4.67 10.35
N ILE A 137 -0.93 -5.69 10.77
CA ILE A 137 -2.18 -6.06 10.10
C ILE A 137 -3.17 -4.91 10.28
N MET A 138 -3.72 -4.40 9.17
CA MET A 138 -4.74 -3.37 9.21
C MET A 138 -5.98 -3.90 9.95
N PRO A 139 -6.44 -3.23 11.02
CA PRO A 139 -7.61 -3.68 11.77
C PRO A 139 -8.86 -3.75 10.89
N ASN A 140 -9.61 -4.85 10.98
CA ASN A 140 -10.88 -5.01 10.28
C ASN A 140 -12.04 -4.53 11.17
N ILE A 141 -12.11 -3.22 11.40
CA ILE A 141 -13.14 -2.58 12.21
C ILE A 141 -13.78 -1.41 11.46
N PRO A 142 -15.05 -1.06 11.73
CA PRO A 142 -15.73 0.04 11.04
C PRO A 142 -15.03 1.39 11.14
N GLN A 143 -14.32 1.64 12.23
CA GLN A 143 -13.59 2.87 12.49
C GLN A 143 -12.43 3.14 11.51
N MET A 144 -11.98 2.13 10.76
CA MET A 144 -10.91 2.32 9.77
C MET A 144 -11.28 3.29 8.66
N ALA A 145 -12.54 3.38 8.26
CA ALA A 145 -12.99 4.38 7.30
C ALA A 145 -12.79 5.81 7.84
N ALA A 146 -13.20 6.03 9.09
CA ALA A 146 -13.00 7.31 9.78
C ALA A 146 -11.51 7.61 10.01
N PHE A 147 -10.70 6.60 10.33
CA PHE A 147 -9.25 6.72 10.50
C PHE A 147 -8.57 7.28 9.25
N TRP A 148 -8.83 6.72 8.09
CA TRP A 148 -8.22 7.18 6.83
C TRP A 148 -8.57 8.63 6.51
N TYR A 149 -9.86 8.97 6.63
CA TYR A 149 -10.33 10.33 6.38
C TYR A 149 -9.75 11.34 7.37
N ALA A 150 -9.79 11.03 8.67
CA ALA A 150 -9.33 11.91 9.73
C ALA A 150 -7.81 12.12 9.67
N THR A 151 -7.03 11.06 9.44
CA THR A 151 -5.57 11.13 9.31
C THR A 151 -5.16 11.96 8.10
N ARG A 152 -5.79 11.74 6.93
CA ARG A 152 -5.53 12.56 5.74
C ARG A 152 -5.81 14.04 6.01
N SER A 153 -6.94 14.35 6.63
CA SER A 153 -7.33 15.73 6.96
C SER A 153 -6.34 16.36 7.93
N ALA A 154 -5.91 15.63 8.96
CA ALA A 154 -4.95 16.13 9.94
C ALA A 154 -3.60 16.46 9.28
N VAL A 155 -3.08 15.57 8.45
CA VAL A 155 -1.82 15.80 7.72
C VAL A 155 -1.95 17.03 6.84
N LEU A 156 -3.00 17.13 6.00
CA LEU A 156 -3.20 18.27 5.10
C LEU A 156 -3.32 19.60 5.87
N ASN A 157 -4.09 19.63 6.97
CA ASN A 157 -4.26 20.85 7.75
C ASN A 157 -2.97 21.29 8.42
N ALA A 158 -2.16 20.34 8.91
CA ALA A 158 -0.88 20.65 9.53
C ALA A 158 0.16 21.15 8.52
N ILE A 159 0.33 20.47 7.37
CA ILE A 159 1.34 20.85 6.36
C ILE A 159 1.00 22.15 5.64
N THR A 160 -0.29 22.50 5.53
CA THR A 160 -0.75 23.77 4.93
C THR A 160 -0.84 24.91 5.95
N GLY A 161 -0.57 24.65 7.22
CA GLY A 161 -0.64 25.66 8.29
C GLY A 161 -2.05 26.07 8.71
N ARG A 162 -3.08 25.33 8.27
CA ARG A 162 -4.48 25.59 8.67
C ARG A 162 -4.74 25.29 10.14
N GLN A 163 -4.02 24.32 10.69
CA GLN A 163 -4.04 23.92 12.10
C GLN A 163 -2.63 23.67 12.60
N THR A 164 -2.42 23.82 13.90
CA THR A 164 -1.20 23.29 14.54
C THR A 164 -1.22 21.77 14.48
N VAL A 165 -0.06 21.13 14.59
CA VAL A 165 0.06 19.67 14.61
C VAL A 165 -0.79 19.08 15.72
N GLU A 166 -0.75 19.66 16.91
CA GLU A 166 -1.52 19.22 18.07
C GLU A 166 -3.03 19.31 17.83
N ALA A 167 -3.54 20.47 17.36
CA ALA A 167 -4.95 20.64 17.05
C ALA A 167 -5.43 19.65 15.99
N ALA A 168 -4.65 19.46 14.91
CA ALA A 168 -4.98 18.53 13.84
C ALA A 168 -5.06 17.07 14.32
N LEU A 169 -4.15 16.65 15.20
CA LEU A 169 -4.15 15.30 15.76
C LEU A 169 -5.33 15.08 16.75
N ASN A 170 -5.65 16.08 17.59
CA ASN A 170 -6.77 16.01 18.51
C ASN A 170 -8.12 15.93 17.77
N ASP A 171 -8.28 16.73 16.71
CA ASP A 171 -9.46 16.65 15.84
C ASP A 171 -9.60 15.28 15.16
N ALA A 172 -8.47 14.73 14.67
CA ALA A 172 -8.48 13.41 14.08
C ALA A 172 -8.87 12.32 15.09
N ALA A 173 -8.27 12.33 16.28
CA ALA A 173 -8.63 11.39 17.35
C ALA A 173 -10.12 11.45 17.70
N THR A 174 -10.67 12.65 17.82
CA THR A 174 -12.10 12.85 18.10
C THR A 174 -13.01 12.29 17.00
N ARG A 175 -12.61 12.40 15.74
CA ARG A 175 -13.40 11.88 14.60
C ARG A 175 -13.35 10.36 14.47
N ILE A 176 -12.25 9.74 14.87
CA ILE A 176 -12.08 8.28 14.82
C ILE A 176 -12.89 7.58 15.91
N THR A 177 -13.06 8.23 17.07
CA THR A 177 -13.73 7.65 18.24
C THR A 177 -15.22 7.91 18.30
N LYS A 178 -15.77 8.72 17.41
CA LYS A 178 -17.22 8.96 17.27
C LYS A 178 -17.87 7.91 16.36
#